data_1e93a7c5274861a0cf2a151641749fba
#
_entry.id   1e93a7c5274861a0cf2a151641749fba
#
_cell.length_a   1.000
_cell.length_b   1.000
_cell.length_c   1.000
_cell.angle_alpha   90.00
_cell.angle_beta   90.00
_cell.angle_gamma   90.00
#
_symmetry.space_group_name_H-M   'P 1'
#
loop_
_entity.id
_entity.type
_entity.pdbx_description
1 polymer ?
#
loop_
_entity_poly.entity_id
_entity_poly.type
_entity_poly.pdbx_seq_one_letter_code
_entity_poly.pdbx_strand_id
1 'polypeptide(L)'
;MEITQFTMDEILDPTNIIEGKRYEFILDMEVDEDDELYHEAGIEVRILIAEKGEELFILNYFVMEKAEGEYLDFALEDEELNEILAFCKEELAKA
;
A
#
# COMPACT_ATOMS: atom_id res chain seq x y z
N MET A 1 13.67 -2.80 1.87
CA MET A 1 12.56 -2.17 1.14
C MET A 1 12.22 -0.85 1.81
N GLU A 2 12.28 0.22 1.08
CA GLU A 2 12.11 1.56 1.63
C GLU A 2 11.03 2.31 0.86
N ILE A 3 10.13 2.99 1.59
CA ILE A 3 9.10 3.82 0.98
C ILE A 3 9.68 5.20 0.71
N THR A 4 9.76 5.59 -0.57
CA THR A 4 10.36 6.86 -0.98
C THR A 4 9.33 7.95 -1.20
N GLN A 5 8.15 7.59 -1.70
CA GLN A 5 7.03 8.50 -1.92
C GLN A 5 5.73 7.75 -1.73
N PHE A 6 4.66 8.48 -1.50
CA PHE A 6 3.34 7.86 -1.42
C PHE A 6 2.25 8.85 -1.80
N THR A 7 1.09 8.30 -2.20
CA THR A 7 -0.14 9.05 -2.31
C THR A 7 -1.19 8.36 -1.45
N MET A 8 -2.17 9.11 -0.99
CA MET A 8 -3.24 8.60 -0.14
C MET A 8 -4.55 9.22 -0.58
N ASP A 9 -5.52 8.37 -0.88
CA ASP A 9 -6.85 8.81 -1.26
C ASP A 9 -7.90 8.07 -0.45
N GLU A 10 -8.93 8.78 -0.01
CA GLU A 10 -10.08 8.15 0.63
C GLU A 10 -11.01 7.62 -0.47
N ILE A 11 -11.41 6.37 -0.34
CA ILE A 11 -12.34 5.75 -1.26
C ILE A 11 -13.75 6.02 -0.75
N LEU A 12 -14.49 6.83 -1.49
CA LEU A 12 -15.86 7.19 -1.12
C LEU A 12 -16.84 6.13 -1.61
N ASP A 13 -17.78 5.78 -0.75
CA ASP A 13 -18.90 4.90 -1.11
C ASP A 13 -20.17 5.74 -1.21
N PRO A 14 -20.61 6.10 -2.42
CA PRO A 14 -21.80 6.94 -2.59
C PRO A 14 -23.10 6.23 -2.18
N THR A 15 -23.10 4.91 -2.08
CA THR A 15 -24.26 4.14 -1.65
C THR A 15 -24.37 4.00 -0.14
N ASN A 16 -23.27 4.30 0.55
CA ASN A 16 -23.19 4.22 2.01
C ASN A 16 -23.48 2.82 2.56
N ILE A 17 -23.18 1.80 1.79
CA ILE A 17 -23.37 0.39 2.18
C ILE A 17 -22.21 -0.12 3.00
N ILE A 18 -21.01 0.41 2.73
CA ILE A 18 -19.79 -0.03 3.39
C ILE A 18 -19.62 0.69 4.71
N GLU A 19 -19.52 -0.04 5.80
CA GLU A 19 -19.23 0.54 7.11
C GLU A 19 -17.77 0.96 7.23
N GLY A 20 -17.54 2.10 7.90
CA GLY A 20 -16.20 2.62 8.12
C GLY A 20 -15.65 3.33 6.89
N LYS A 21 -14.39 3.68 6.97
CA LYS A 21 -13.70 4.38 5.89
C LYS A 21 -12.75 3.44 5.17
N ARG A 22 -12.50 3.74 3.90
CA ARG A 22 -11.53 3.01 3.10
C ARG A 22 -10.56 3.99 2.47
N TYR A 23 -9.30 3.56 2.38
CA TYR A 23 -8.24 4.37 1.82
C TYR A 23 -7.43 3.56 0.84
N GLU A 24 -6.93 4.22 -0.19
CA GLU A 24 -5.97 3.65 -1.12
C GLU A 24 -4.65 4.37 -0.95
N PHE A 25 -3.60 3.61 -0.65
CA PHE A 25 -2.25 4.13 -0.64
C PHE A 25 -1.50 3.57 -1.85
N ILE A 26 -0.79 4.44 -2.53
CA ILE A 26 0.13 4.03 -3.58
C ILE A 26 1.52 4.40 -3.10
N LEU A 27 2.35 3.40 -2.85
CA LEU A 27 3.67 3.56 -2.25
C LEU A 27 4.76 3.29 -3.28
N ASP A 28 5.64 4.26 -3.47
CA ASP A 28 6.85 4.05 -4.25
C ASP A 28 7.89 3.41 -3.35
N MET A 29 8.39 2.25 -3.77
CA MET A 29 9.35 1.48 -2.98
C MET A 29 10.69 1.41 -3.69
N GLU A 30 11.75 1.51 -2.90
CA GLU A 30 13.10 1.23 -3.36
C GLU A 30 13.55 -0.09 -2.73
N VAL A 31 14.05 -1.00 -3.54
CA VAL A 31 14.56 -2.29 -3.08
C VAL A 31 16.00 -2.46 -3.54
N ASP A 32 16.76 -3.27 -2.77
CA ASP A 32 18.16 -3.55 -3.10
C ASP A 32 18.26 -4.35 -4.40
N GLU A 33 19.37 -4.16 -5.11
CA GLU A 33 19.63 -4.87 -6.37
C GLU A 33 19.62 -6.39 -6.22
N ASP A 34 19.92 -6.88 -5.03
CA ASP A 34 19.94 -8.31 -4.73
C ASP A 34 18.55 -8.87 -4.41
N ASP A 35 17.55 -8.00 -4.29
CA ASP A 35 16.17 -8.42 -3.96
C ASP A 35 15.46 -8.95 -5.20
N GLU A 36 14.66 -10.00 -5.03
CA GLU A 36 13.88 -10.57 -6.12
C GLU A 36 12.91 -9.58 -6.75
N LEU A 37 12.47 -8.58 -5.98
CA LEU A 37 11.59 -7.53 -6.46
C LEU A 37 12.30 -6.41 -7.21
N TYR A 38 13.62 -6.45 -7.31
CA TYR A 38 14.36 -5.34 -7.92
C TYR A 38 13.97 -5.13 -9.38
N HIS A 39 13.65 -3.88 -9.70
CA HIS A 39 13.45 -3.41 -11.07
C HIS A 39 14.11 -2.04 -11.20
N GLU A 40 14.77 -1.81 -12.32
CA GLU A 40 15.46 -0.52 -12.56
C GLU A 40 14.52 0.68 -12.48
N ALA A 41 13.28 0.50 -12.93
CA ALA A 41 12.28 1.56 -12.90
C ALA A 41 11.65 1.78 -11.51
N GLY A 42 11.92 0.87 -10.55
CA GLY A 42 11.32 0.92 -9.23
C GLY A 42 10.05 0.09 -9.12
N ILE A 43 9.61 -0.06 -7.89
CA ILE A 43 8.42 -0.85 -7.54
C ILE A 43 7.37 0.07 -6.94
N GLU A 44 6.12 -0.19 -7.28
CA GLU A 44 4.97 0.50 -6.71
C GLU A 44 4.07 -0.51 -6.03
N VAL A 45 3.66 -0.23 -4.79
CA VAL A 45 2.74 -1.09 -4.06
C VAL A 45 1.45 -0.32 -3.79
N ARG A 46 0.35 -0.87 -4.25
CA ARG A 46 -0.97 -0.31 -3.99
C ARG A 46 -1.59 -1.07 -2.83
N ILE A 47 -1.98 -0.34 -1.78
CA ILE A 47 -2.55 -0.93 -0.57
C ILE A 47 -3.97 -0.40 -0.38
N LEU A 48 -4.92 -1.31 -0.21
CA LEU A 48 -6.28 -0.97 0.15
C LEU A 48 -6.47 -1.22 1.64
N ILE A 49 -6.86 -0.17 2.37
CA ILE A 49 -6.99 -0.22 3.82
C ILE A 49 -8.43 0.13 4.21
N ALA A 50 -8.98 -0.65 5.14
CA ALA A 50 -10.25 -0.34 5.78
C ALA A 50 -10.01 0.15 7.20
N GLU A 51 -10.72 1.20 7.59
CA GLU A 51 -10.77 1.68 8.97
C GLU A 51 -12.13 1.33 9.56
N LYS A 52 -12.11 0.60 10.67
CA LYS A 52 -13.33 0.28 11.40
C LYS A 52 -13.09 0.55 12.89
N GLY A 53 -13.78 1.57 13.42
CA GLY A 53 -13.50 2.05 14.76
C GLY A 53 -12.10 2.66 14.82
N GLU A 54 -11.26 2.15 15.72
CA GLU A 54 -9.87 2.60 15.86
C GLU A 54 -8.87 1.65 15.19
N GLU A 55 -9.38 0.63 14.51
CA GLU A 55 -8.52 -0.37 13.87
C GLU A 55 -8.41 -0.17 12.38
N LEU A 56 -7.22 -0.45 11.85
CA LEU A 56 -6.94 -0.42 10.42
C LEU A 56 -6.58 -1.82 9.95
N PHE A 57 -7.12 -2.20 8.79
CA PHE A 57 -6.88 -3.52 8.20
C PHE A 57 -6.44 -3.36 6.75
N ILE A 58 -5.49 -4.17 6.32
CA ILE A 58 -5.17 -4.29 4.91
C ILE A 58 -6.19 -5.23 4.28
N LEU A 59 -6.99 -4.70 3.35
CA LEU A 59 -7.98 -5.50 2.62
C LEU A 59 -7.34 -6.27 1.47
N ASN A 60 -6.42 -5.63 0.78
CA ASN A 60 -5.73 -6.21 -0.36
C ASN A 60 -4.51 -5.36 -0.70
N TYR A 61 -3.61 -5.92 -1.49
CA TYR A 61 -2.47 -5.17 -1.99
C TYR A 61 -2.06 -5.70 -3.37
N PHE A 62 -1.40 -4.85 -4.13
CA PHE A 62 -0.89 -5.19 -5.46
C PHE A 62 0.52 -4.66 -5.59
N VAL A 63 1.42 -5.49 -6.09
CA VAL A 63 2.80 -5.11 -6.35
C VAL A 63 2.95 -4.93 -7.85
N MET A 64 3.48 -3.79 -8.29
CA MET A 64 3.62 -3.46 -9.70
C MET A 64 5.01 -2.92 -9.97
N GLU A 65 5.53 -3.17 -11.17
CA GLU A 65 6.73 -2.48 -11.62
C GLU A 65 6.30 -1.14 -12.24
N LYS A 66 7.13 -0.10 -12.07
CA LYS A 66 6.73 1.27 -12.42
C LYS A 66 6.80 1.58 -13.92
N ALA A 67 7.71 0.92 -14.65
CA ALA A 67 7.95 1.26 -16.04
C ALA A 67 6.72 1.07 -16.93
N GLU A 68 6.07 -0.08 -16.82
CA GLU A 68 4.92 -0.45 -17.65
C GLU A 68 3.65 -0.66 -16.83
N GLY A 69 3.74 -0.60 -15.51
CA GLY A 69 2.61 -0.81 -14.63
C GLY A 69 2.13 -2.25 -14.58
N GLU A 70 3.00 -3.20 -14.88
CA GLU A 70 2.66 -4.61 -14.85
C GLU A 70 2.57 -5.12 -13.42
N TYR A 71 1.55 -5.93 -13.14
CA TYR A 71 1.44 -6.61 -11.84
C TYR A 71 2.50 -7.68 -11.71
N LEU A 72 3.13 -7.71 -10.55
CA LEU A 72 4.10 -8.72 -10.22
C LEU A 72 3.45 -9.76 -9.31
N ASP A 73 3.59 -11.03 -9.68
CA ASP A 73 3.07 -12.13 -8.87
C ASP A 73 4.04 -12.38 -7.71
N PHE A 74 3.96 -11.53 -6.72
CA PHE A 74 4.83 -11.57 -5.56
C PHE A 74 4.02 -11.32 -4.30
N ALA A 75 4.18 -12.19 -3.31
CA ALA A 75 3.52 -12.05 -2.02
C ALA A 75 4.47 -11.38 -1.02
N LEU A 76 4.00 -10.30 -0.39
CA LEU A 76 4.75 -9.65 0.67
C LEU A 76 4.69 -10.50 1.93
N GLU A 77 5.77 -10.49 2.69
CA GLU A 77 5.84 -11.19 3.96
C GLU A 77 5.06 -10.44 5.04
N ASP A 78 4.64 -11.14 6.08
CA ASP A 78 3.88 -10.53 7.18
C ASP A 78 4.61 -9.35 7.81
N GLU A 79 5.92 -9.44 7.96
CA GLU A 79 6.72 -8.35 8.51
C GLU A 79 6.66 -7.11 7.62
N GLU A 80 6.71 -7.31 6.31
CA GLU A 80 6.61 -6.21 5.35
C GLU A 80 5.23 -5.58 5.38
N LEU A 81 4.18 -6.40 5.44
CA LEU A 81 2.81 -5.91 5.54
C LEU A 81 2.58 -5.14 6.84
N ASN A 82 3.15 -5.60 7.94
CA ASN A 82 3.04 -4.91 9.21
C ASN A 82 3.74 -3.55 9.20
N GLU A 83 4.90 -3.47 8.57
CA GLU A 83 5.61 -2.20 8.41
C GLU A 83 4.83 -1.22 7.54
N ILE A 84 4.25 -1.70 6.45
CA ILE A 84 3.43 -0.88 5.56
C ILE A 84 2.18 -0.39 6.30
N LEU A 85 1.51 -1.27 7.05
CA LEU A 85 0.34 -0.89 7.82
C LEU A 85 0.67 0.16 8.87
N ALA A 86 1.79 0.01 9.57
CA ALA A 86 2.25 1.00 10.55
C ALA A 86 2.52 2.35 9.90
N PHE A 87 3.15 2.36 8.73
CA PHE A 87 3.38 3.57 7.95
C PHE A 87 2.07 4.25 7.58
N CYS A 88 1.12 3.50 7.04
CA CYS A 88 -0.17 4.04 6.64
C CYS A 88 -0.95 4.60 7.83
N LYS A 89 -0.90 3.90 8.96
CA LYS A 89 -1.55 4.34 10.19
C LYS A 89 -0.98 5.67 10.68
N GLU A 90 0.34 5.82 10.64
CA GLU A 90 1.01 7.05 11.03
C GLU A 90 0.63 8.21 10.11
N GLU A 91 0.61 7.97 8.79
CA GLU A 91 0.26 9.01 7.83
C GLU A 91 -1.22 9.42 7.93
N LEU A 92 -2.12 8.49 8.20
CA LEU A 92 -3.53 8.81 8.43
C LEU A 92 -3.72 9.65 9.70
N ALA A 93 -2.91 9.42 10.72
CA ALA A 93 -2.97 10.19 11.96
C ALA A 93 -2.51 11.65 11.77
N LYS A 94 -1.69 11.91 10.77
CA LYS A 94 -1.20 13.26 10.44
C LYS A 94 -2.17 14.03 9.54
N ALA A 95 -3.05 13.33 8.88
CA ALA A 95 -3.96 13.94 7.91
C ALA A 95 -5.12 14.70 8.57
#